data_eb591630e2dbd8925b369f441faf9a4f
#
_entry.id   eb591630e2dbd8925b369f441faf9a4f
#
_cell.length_a   1.000
_cell.length_b   1.000
_cell.length_c   1.000
_cell.angle_alpha   90.00
_cell.angle_beta   90.00
_cell.angle_gamma   90.00
#
_symmetry.space_group_name_H-M   'P 1'
#
loop_
_entity.id
_entity.type
_entity.pdbx_description
1 polymer ?
#
loop_
_entity_poly.entity_id
_entity_poly.type
_entity_poly.pdbx_seq_one_letter_code
_entity_poly.pdbx_strand_id
1 'polypeptide(L)'
;VERWSKQYQASQTEDIASMKKLIEWLPINLPADHSVSIVHGDYRPGNTITFLDEPRINAVLDWELSTLGNPLADLAYNCFRYNEPEVDQTIEGIPTESEGIAEYCRLTGRDEIKGWNFCLAFSFFRMASIIQGVYKRGLDGNASSASAIQQKDRVMEKADIAWRIANR
;
A
#
# COMPACT_ATOMS: atom_id res chain seq x y z
N VAL A 1 -3.72 10.10 -5.13
CA VAL A 1 -5.05 9.51 -5.36
C VAL A 1 -5.36 9.48 -6.86
N GLU A 2 -5.43 10.65 -7.53
CA GLU A 2 -5.89 10.80 -8.92
C GLU A 2 -5.20 9.86 -9.93
N ARG A 3 -3.86 9.73 -9.87
CA ARG A 3 -3.10 8.82 -10.75
C ARG A 3 -3.64 7.38 -10.68
N TRP A 4 -3.85 6.86 -9.48
CA TRP A 4 -4.28 5.48 -9.28
C TRP A 4 -5.76 5.27 -9.62
N SER A 5 -6.61 6.28 -9.40
CA SER A 5 -8.00 6.26 -9.85
C SER A 5 -8.08 6.17 -11.38
N LYS A 6 -7.31 7.00 -12.10
CA LYS A 6 -7.22 6.94 -13.57
C LYS A 6 -6.69 5.59 -14.07
N GLN A 7 -5.65 5.07 -13.42
CA GLN A 7 -5.08 3.77 -13.79
C GLN A 7 -6.08 2.62 -13.59
N TYR A 8 -6.80 2.61 -12.47
CA TYR A 8 -7.85 1.63 -12.24
C TYR A 8 -8.96 1.73 -13.29
N GLN A 9 -9.50 2.93 -13.53
CA GLN A 9 -10.56 3.16 -14.51
C GLN A 9 -10.16 2.71 -15.93
N ALA A 10 -8.90 2.96 -16.33
CA ALA A 10 -8.38 2.53 -17.63
C ALA A 10 -8.23 1.01 -17.78
N SER A 11 -8.09 0.29 -16.66
CA SER A 11 -7.93 -1.17 -16.64
C SER A 11 -9.16 -1.92 -16.11
N GLN A 12 -10.22 -1.20 -15.75
CA GLN A 12 -11.43 -1.79 -15.18
C GLN A 12 -12.06 -2.81 -16.11
N THR A 13 -12.41 -3.99 -15.56
CA THR A 13 -13.05 -5.09 -16.29
C THR A 13 -14.46 -5.40 -15.78
N GLU A 14 -14.75 -4.99 -14.55
CA GLU A 14 -16.06 -5.16 -13.92
C GLU A 14 -16.29 -4.08 -12.86
N ASP A 15 -17.52 -3.97 -12.39
CA ASP A 15 -17.92 -3.03 -11.35
C ASP A 15 -17.61 -3.59 -9.96
N ILE A 16 -16.64 -2.99 -9.27
CA ILE A 16 -16.32 -3.28 -7.87
C ILE A 16 -16.82 -2.13 -7.01
N ALA A 17 -17.85 -2.39 -6.20
CA ALA A 17 -18.52 -1.36 -5.39
C ALA A 17 -17.55 -0.62 -4.43
N SER A 18 -16.63 -1.36 -3.81
CA SER A 18 -15.63 -0.78 -2.90
C SER A 18 -14.67 0.16 -3.63
N MET A 19 -14.27 -0.17 -4.87
CA MET A 19 -13.43 0.71 -5.67
C MET A 19 -14.14 2.02 -6.05
N LYS A 20 -15.41 1.97 -6.41
CA LYS A 20 -16.21 3.17 -6.68
C LYS A 20 -16.26 4.08 -5.46
N LYS A 21 -16.60 3.53 -4.30
CA LYS A 21 -16.66 4.26 -3.03
C LYS A 21 -15.31 4.88 -2.67
N LEU A 22 -14.21 4.15 -2.86
CA LEU A 22 -12.86 4.65 -2.56
C LEU A 22 -12.44 5.78 -3.51
N ILE A 23 -12.78 5.70 -4.80
CA ILE A 23 -12.51 6.77 -5.77
C ILE A 23 -13.21 8.07 -5.37
N GLU A 24 -14.41 7.99 -4.80
CA GLU A 24 -15.17 9.15 -4.30
C GLU A 24 -14.64 9.61 -2.93
N TRP A 25 -14.34 8.69 -2.02
CA TRP A 25 -13.99 8.98 -0.63
C TRP A 25 -12.56 9.54 -0.48
N LEU A 26 -11.58 8.96 -1.16
CA LEU A 26 -10.17 9.33 -0.98
C LEU A 26 -9.88 10.80 -1.28
N PRO A 27 -10.39 11.43 -2.35
CA PRO A 27 -10.09 12.85 -2.64
C PRO A 27 -10.61 13.84 -1.59
N ILE A 28 -11.71 13.50 -0.91
CA ILE A 28 -12.37 14.40 0.06
C ILE A 28 -11.92 14.16 1.51
N ASN A 29 -11.12 13.10 1.76
CA ASN A 29 -10.64 12.74 3.10
C ASN A 29 -9.11 12.82 3.22
N LEU A 30 -8.47 13.65 2.41
CA LEU A 30 -7.02 13.83 2.46
C LEU A 30 -6.56 14.25 3.86
N PRO A 31 -5.51 13.64 4.42
CA PRO A 31 -4.95 14.07 5.70
C PRO A 31 -4.47 15.51 5.66
N ALA A 32 -4.55 16.18 6.80
CA ALA A 32 -4.02 17.54 6.96
C ALA A 32 -2.46 17.60 6.98
N ASP A 33 -1.79 16.45 7.05
CA ASP A 33 -0.32 16.37 6.99
C ASP A 33 0.15 16.60 5.54
N HIS A 34 0.73 17.76 5.30
CA HIS A 34 1.29 18.17 4.01
C HIS A 34 2.81 17.97 3.93
N SER A 35 3.40 17.15 4.81
CA SER A 35 4.83 16.85 4.74
C SER A 35 5.20 16.21 3.41
N VAL A 36 6.32 16.65 2.85
CA VAL A 36 6.84 16.16 1.57
C VAL A 36 8.25 15.63 1.78
N SER A 37 8.48 14.42 1.32
CA SER A 37 9.79 13.77 1.33
C SER A 37 9.95 12.93 0.06
N ILE A 38 11.11 12.31 -0.09
CA ILE A 38 11.29 11.24 -1.06
C ILE A 38 10.51 10.03 -0.54
N VAL A 39 9.55 9.57 -1.33
CA VAL A 39 8.80 8.33 -1.11
C VAL A 39 9.37 7.29 -2.07
N HIS A 40 9.75 6.14 -1.54
CA HIS A 40 10.27 5.02 -2.34
C HIS A 40 9.19 4.44 -3.25
N GLY A 41 7.99 4.30 -2.73
CA GLY A 41 6.83 3.80 -3.46
C GLY A 41 6.68 2.28 -3.50
N ASP A 42 7.73 1.51 -3.18
CA ASP A 42 7.70 0.04 -2.97
C ASP A 42 8.66 -0.37 -1.85
N TYR A 43 8.71 0.41 -0.77
CA TYR A 43 9.58 0.13 0.37
C TYR A 43 9.10 -1.09 1.15
N ARG A 44 9.86 -2.18 1.04
CA ARG A 44 9.56 -3.47 1.67
C ARG A 44 10.84 -4.31 1.87
N PRO A 45 10.85 -5.32 2.75
CA PRO A 45 12.06 -6.14 2.99
C PRO A 45 12.67 -6.74 1.72
N GLY A 46 11.86 -7.11 0.73
CA GLY A 46 12.36 -7.65 -0.54
C GLY A 46 13.16 -6.64 -1.38
N ASN A 47 13.05 -5.35 -1.10
CA ASN A 47 13.79 -4.27 -1.75
C ASN A 47 14.91 -3.70 -0.85
N THR A 48 15.35 -4.46 0.14
CA THR A 48 16.46 -4.10 1.03
C THR A 48 17.53 -5.17 1.03
N ILE A 49 18.78 -4.75 1.20
CA ILE A 49 19.93 -5.63 1.48
C ILE A 49 20.32 -5.37 2.93
N THR A 50 20.36 -6.43 3.74
CA THR A 50 20.81 -6.36 5.12
C THR A 50 22.26 -6.88 5.25
N PHE A 51 22.97 -6.43 6.28
CA PHE A 51 24.22 -7.08 6.66
C PHE A 51 23.94 -8.48 7.19
N LEU A 52 24.90 -9.41 7.03
CA LEU A 52 24.72 -10.80 7.46
C LEU A 52 24.91 -10.98 8.97
N ASP A 53 25.70 -10.13 9.57
CA ASP A 53 26.21 -10.22 10.95
C ASP A 53 25.67 -9.13 11.88
N GLU A 54 24.86 -8.21 11.36
CA GLU A 54 24.25 -7.14 12.16
C GLU A 54 22.83 -6.79 11.65
N PRO A 55 21.91 -6.41 12.56
CA PRO A 55 20.54 -6.07 12.20
C PRO A 55 20.46 -4.65 11.60
N ARG A 56 21.12 -4.45 10.47
CA ARG A 56 21.20 -3.14 9.79
C ARG A 56 20.96 -3.29 8.29
N ILE A 57 20.22 -2.34 7.70
CA ILE A 57 20.06 -2.23 6.26
C ILE A 57 21.35 -1.68 5.66
N ASN A 58 21.92 -2.38 4.70
CA ASN A 58 23.10 -1.97 3.93
C ASN A 58 22.70 -1.11 2.74
N ALA A 59 21.63 -1.49 2.01
CA ALA A 59 21.15 -0.75 0.85
C ALA A 59 19.63 -0.89 0.69
N VAL A 60 19.04 0.12 0.07
CA VAL A 60 17.65 0.10 -0.41
C VAL A 60 17.70 0.10 -1.94
N LEU A 61 16.98 -0.83 -2.55
CA LEU A 61 16.97 -1.11 -3.98
C LEU A 61 15.65 -0.72 -4.61
N ASP A 62 15.60 -0.67 -5.94
CA ASP A 62 14.37 -0.57 -6.74
C ASP A 62 13.63 0.76 -6.57
N TRP A 63 14.35 1.85 -6.81
CA TRP A 63 13.86 3.22 -6.69
C TRP A 63 13.03 3.72 -7.88
N GLU A 64 12.68 2.86 -8.83
CA GLU A 64 12.00 3.25 -10.07
C GLU A 64 10.60 3.89 -9.85
N LEU A 65 9.93 3.58 -8.72
CA LEU A 65 8.64 4.14 -8.34
C LEU A 65 8.76 5.37 -7.43
N SER A 66 9.98 5.81 -7.14
CA SER A 66 10.20 6.92 -6.22
C SER A 66 9.63 8.23 -6.73
N THR A 67 9.16 9.04 -5.79
CA THR A 67 8.56 10.35 -6.08
C THR A 67 8.65 11.26 -4.86
N LEU A 68 8.34 12.54 -5.07
CA LEU A 68 8.08 13.44 -3.94
C LEU A 68 6.63 13.27 -3.47
N GLY A 69 6.45 13.03 -2.18
CA GLY A 69 5.13 12.80 -1.59
C GLY A 69 5.16 12.72 -0.07
N ASN A 70 4.01 12.39 0.50
CA ASN A 70 3.91 12.20 1.95
C ASN A 70 4.62 10.90 2.37
N PRO A 71 5.62 10.95 3.29
CA PRO A 71 6.39 9.78 3.72
C PRO A 71 5.54 8.69 4.39
N LEU A 72 4.36 9.03 4.90
CA LEU A 72 3.43 8.05 5.46
C LEU A 72 2.92 7.04 4.43
N ALA A 73 3.09 7.31 3.13
CA ALA A 73 2.74 6.36 2.08
C ALA A 73 3.61 5.10 2.12
N ASP A 74 4.92 5.24 2.38
CA ASP A 74 5.82 4.09 2.53
C ASP A 74 5.59 3.36 3.85
N LEU A 75 5.38 4.10 4.94
CA LEU A 75 5.05 3.49 6.23
C LEU A 75 3.76 2.66 6.14
N ALA A 76 2.70 3.22 5.57
CA ALA A 76 1.43 2.52 5.39
C ALA A 76 1.56 1.30 4.47
N TYR A 77 2.44 1.36 3.47
CA TYR A 77 2.73 0.22 2.62
C TYR A 77 3.46 -0.91 3.39
N ASN A 78 4.36 -0.58 4.30
CA ASN A 78 4.98 -1.56 5.19
C ASN A 78 3.97 -2.18 6.16
N CYS A 79 3.07 -1.38 6.71
CA CYS A 79 2.04 -1.83 7.65
C CYS A 79 0.84 -2.52 6.99
N PHE A 80 0.75 -2.48 5.68
CA PHE A 80 -0.33 -3.05 4.90
C PHE A 80 -0.60 -4.53 5.26
N ARG A 81 0.44 -5.36 5.45
CA ARG A 81 0.29 -6.78 5.78
C ARG A 81 -0.39 -7.04 7.12
N TYR A 82 -0.25 -6.17 8.12
CA TYR A 82 -0.94 -6.31 9.41
C TYR A 82 -2.47 -6.23 9.32
N ASN A 83 -2.99 -5.73 8.20
CA ASN A 83 -4.42 -5.59 7.94
C ASN A 83 -4.95 -6.65 6.98
N GLU A 84 -4.12 -7.60 6.53
CA GLU A 84 -4.53 -8.76 5.75
C GLU A 84 -5.01 -9.89 6.66
N PRO A 85 -6.14 -10.55 6.35
CA PRO A 85 -6.74 -11.57 7.23
C PRO A 85 -5.87 -12.80 7.47
N GLU A 86 -4.97 -13.11 6.53
CA GLU A 86 -4.17 -14.35 6.54
C GLU A 86 -2.78 -14.17 7.17
N VAL A 87 -2.43 -12.95 7.59
CA VAL A 87 -1.11 -12.69 8.16
C VAL A 87 -1.11 -13.00 9.65
N ASP A 88 -0.27 -13.95 10.05
CA ASP A 88 0.05 -14.19 11.45
C ASP A 88 0.79 -12.96 12.01
N GLN A 89 0.15 -12.29 12.97
CA GLN A 89 0.69 -11.12 13.64
C GLN A 89 1.49 -11.47 14.92
N THR A 90 1.63 -12.77 15.21
CA THR A 90 2.26 -13.25 16.44
C THR A 90 3.68 -13.78 16.23
N ILE A 91 4.29 -13.49 15.07
CA ILE A 91 5.65 -13.96 14.78
C ILE A 91 6.63 -13.28 15.73
N GLU A 92 7.30 -14.08 16.53
CA GLU A 92 8.30 -13.61 17.50
C GLU A 92 9.41 -12.79 16.80
N GLY A 93 9.74 -11.64 17.38
CA GLY A 93 10.76 -10.73 16.85
C GLY A 93 10.26 -9.74 15.79
N ILE A 94 9.00 -9.87 15.33
CA ILE A 94 8.37 -8.87 14.45
C ILE A 94 7.48 -7.95 15.31
N PRO A 95 7.72 -6.62 15.28
CA PRO A 95 6.86 -5.69 16.03
C PRO A 95 5.43 -5.71 15.50
N THR A 96 4.47 -5.43 16.36
CA THR A 96 3.09 -5.16 15.96
C THR A 96 2.99 -3.87 15.15
N GLU A 97 1.86 -3.65 14.45
CA GLU A 97 1.61 -2.40 13.73
C GLU A 97 1.74 -1.19 14.66
N SER A 98 1.16 -1.25 15.85
CA SER A 98 1.21 -0.16 16.83
C SER A 98 2.62 0.14 17.33
N GLU A 99 3.44 -0.87 17.58
CA GLU A 99 4.84 -0.70 17.97
C GLU A 99 5.66 -0.09 16.83
N GLY A 100 5.45 -0.54 15.60
CA GLY A 100 6.11 0.03 14.42
C GLY A 100 5.76 1.50 14.19
N ILE A 101 4.48 1.87 14.35
CA ILE A 101 4.01 3.26 14.27
C ILE A 101 4.63 4.10 15.39
N ALA A 102 4.63 3.61 16.63
CA ALA A 102 5.20 4.33 17.77
C ALA A 102 6.70 4.60 17.57
N GLU A 103 7.44 3.61 17.08
CA GLU A 103 8.87 3.77 16.80
C GLU A 103 9.12 4.74 15.64
N TYR A 104 8.31 4.69 14.57
CA TYR A 104 8.39 5.67 13.50
C TYR A 104 8.14 7.10 14.03
N CYS A 105 7.12 7.30 14.86
CA CYS A 105 6.84 8.59 15.48
C CYS A 105 8.04 9.08 16.32
N ARG A 106 8.59 8.20 17.16
CA ARG A 106 9.76 8.51 17.98
C ARG A 106 10.96 8.96 17.14
N LEU A 107 11.25 8.24 16.06
CA LEU A 107 12.41 8.52 15.18
C LEU A 107 12.23 9.78 14.35
N THR A 108 10.99 10.14 14.02
CA THR A 108 10.69 11.31 13.18
C THR A 108 10.25 12.55 13.97
N GLY A 109 10.20 12.46 15.32
CA GLY A 109 9.78 13.56 16.20
C GLY A 109 8.30 13.90 16.07
N ARG A 110 7.46 12.93 15.73
CA ARG A 110 6.00 13.07 15.62
C ARG A 110 5.35 12.61 16.92
N ASP A 111 4.35 13.34 17.41
CA ASP A 111 3.54 12.92 18.56
C ASP A 111 2.56 11.80 18.17
N GLU A 112 1.98 11.90 16.98
CA GLU A 112 1.00 10.94 16.45
C GLU A 112 0.95 10.98 14.92
N ILE A 113 0.31 9.98 14.30
CA ILE A 113 -0.03 9.98 12.88
C ILE A 113 -1.54 10.22 12.71
N LYS A 114 -1.89 11.46 12.36
CA LYS A 114 -3.28 11.80 12.03
C LYS A 114 -3.65 11.27 10.64
N GLY A 115 -4.86 10.72 10.53
CA GLY A 115 -5.36 10.18 9.27
C GLY A 115 -4.71 8.84 8.86
N TRP A 116 -4.25 8.04 9.83
CA TRP A 116 -3.63 6.74 9.56
C TRP A 116 -4.52 5.82 8.72
N ASN A 117 -5.84 5.78 9.01
CA ASN A 117 -6.79 4.99 8.23
C ASN A 117 -6.83 5.39 6.75
N PHE A 118 -6.67 6.70 6.46
CA PHE A 118 -6.54 7.15 5.07
C PHE A 118 -5.29 6.57 4.41
N CYS A 119 -4.14 6.61 5.07
CA CYS A 119 -2.89 6.12 4.53
C CYS A 119 -2.95 4.62 4.22
N LEU A 120 -3.51 3.83 5.14
CA LEU A 120 -3.74 2.40 4.95
C LEU A 120 -4.76 2.13 3.83
N ALA A 121 -5.92 2.78 3.87
CA ALA A 121 -6.95 2.62 2.84
C ALA A 121 -6.40 2.97 1.45
N PHE A 122 -5.62 4.05 1.33
CA PHE A 122 -4.95 4.42 0.08
C PHE A 122 -3.93 3.37 -0.37
N SER A 123 -3.16 2.77 0.54
CA SER A 123 -2.21 1.70 0.22
C SER A 123 -2.92 0.47 -0.37
N PHE A 124 -4.04 0.05 0.22
CA PHE A 124 -4.85 -1.05 -0.31
C PHE A 124 -5.53 -0.70 -1.63
N PHE A 125 -6.08 0.51 -1.77
CA PHE A 125 -6.64 1.01 -3.03
C PHE A 125 -5.60 1.02 -4.16
N ARG A 126 -4.39 1.50 -3.86
CA ARG A 126 -3.27 1.46 -4.80
C ARG A 126 -2.94 0.03 -5.21
N MET A 127 -2.85 -0.90 -4.26
CA MET A 127 -2.58 -2.31 -4.53
C MET A 127 -3.68 -2.94 -5.39
N ALA A 128 -4.95 -2.69 -5.08
CA ALA A 128 -6.07 -3.14 -5.91
C ALA A 128 -5.95 -2.61 -7.36
N SER A 129 -5.57 -1.33 -7.51
CA SER A 129 -5.38 -0.72 -8.83
C SER A 129 -4.22 -1.33 -9.63
N ILE A 130 -3.11 -1.69 -8.95
CA ILE A 130 -1.98 -2.39 -9.56
C ILE A 130 -2.40 -3.79 -10.00
N ILE A 131 -3.04 -4.55 -9.12
CA ILE A 131 -3.49 -5.93 -9.40
C ILE A 131 -4.50 -5.92 -10.55
N GLN A 132 -5.43 -4.96 -10.59
CA GLN A 132 -6.38 -4.80 -11.70
C GLN A 132 -5.65 -4.61 -13.04
N GLY A 133 -4.60 -3.79 -13.07
CA GLY A 133 -3.78 -3.62 -14.27
C GLY A 133 -3.05 -4.89 -14.69
N VAL A 134 -2.56 -5.70 -13.73
CA VAL A 134 -1.96 -7.01 -14.01
C VAL A 134 -3.01 -7.97 -14.58
N TYR A 135 -4.17 -8.05 -13.95
CA TYR A 135 -5.29 -8.87 -14.39
C TYR A 135 -5.74 -8.52 -15.82
N LYS A 136 -5.93 -7.22 -16.10
CA LYS A 136 -6.31 -6.74 -17.44
C LYS A 136 -5.27 -7.14 -18.51
N ARG A 137 -3.97 -6.98 -18.23
CA ARG A 137 -2.91 -7.45 -19.14
C ARG A 137 -2.96 -8.96 -19.34
N GLY A 138 -3.33 -9.73 -18.31
CA GLY A 138 -3.56 -11.18 -18.43
C GLY A 138 -4.66 -11.50 -19.41
N LEU A 139 -5.79 -10.81 -19.33
CA LEU A 139 -6.91 -10.97 -20.26
C LEU A 139 -6.55 -10.59 -21.71
N ASP A 140 -5.73 -9.55 -21.87
CA ASP A 140 -5.30 -9.06 -23.17
C ASP A 140 -4.14 -9.92 -23.80
N GLY A 141 -3.66 -10.94 -23.09
CA GLY A 141 -2.55 -11.78 -23.53
C GLY A 141 -1.16 -11.12 -23.45
N ASN A 142 -1.05 -9.98 -22.75
CA ASN A 142 0.16 -9.15 -22.65
C ASN A 142 0.85 -9.23 -21.28
N ALA A 143 0.47 -10.18 -20.43
CA ALA A 143 1.10 -10.34 -19.12
C ALA A 143 2.38 -11.16 -19.18
N SER A 144 3.35 -10.82 -18.35
CA SER A 144 4.60 -11.55 -18.20
C SER A 144 4.43 -12.92 -17.49
N SER A 145 3.29 -13.15 -16.83
CA SER A 145 3.00 -14.39 -16.10
C SER A 145 1.62 -14.92 -16.45
N ALA A 146 1.50 -16.25 -16.63
CA ALA A 146 0.23 -16.93 -16.82
C ALA A 146 -0.70 -16.82 -15.61
N SER A 147 -0.17 -16.58 -14.40
CA SER A 147 -0.96 -16.38 -13.18
C SER A 147 -1.68 -15.02 -13.12
N ALA A 148 -1.44 -14.12 -14.08
CA ALA A 148 -2.08 -12.80 -14.11
C ALA A 148 -3.62 -12.89 -14.15
N ILE A 149 -4.17 -13.88 -14.86
CA ILE A 149 -5.63 -14.12 -14.98
C ILE A 149 -6.24 -14.56 -13.64
N GLN A 150 -5.46 -15.16 -12.75
CA GLN A 150 -5.91 -15.62 -11.44
C GLN A 150 -6.02 -14.49 -10.39
N GLN A 151 -5.66 -13.26 -10.76
CA GLN A 151 -5.63 -12.13 -9.83
C GLN A 151 -7.00 -11.47 -9.61
N LYS A 152 -8.04 -11.90 -10.31
CA LYS A 152 -9.38 -11.29 -10.28
C LYS A 152 -9.91 -11.05 -8.86
N ASP A 153 -10.02 -12.12 -8.07
CA ASP A 153 -10.62 -12.06 -6.74
C ASP A 153 -9.79 -11.20 -5.75
N ARG A 154 -8.48 -11.13 -5.97
CA ARG A 154 -7.58 -10.29 -5.16
C ARG A 154 -7.84 -8.80 -5.33
N VAL A 155 -8.32 -8.35 -6.49
CA VAL A 155 -8.69 -6.94 -6.68
C VAL A 155 -9.82 -6.57 -5.73
N MET A 156 -10.88 -7.37 -5.71
CA MET A 156 -12.04 -7.15 -4.84
C MET A 156 -11.65 -7.27 -3.36
N GLU A 157 -10.89 -8.29 -2.99
CA GLU A 157 -10.40 -8.47 -1.63
C GLU A 157 -9.65 -7.23 -1.10
N LYS A 158 -8.68 -6.70 -1.87
CA LYS A 158 -7.92 -5.52 -1.46
C LYS A 158 -8.80 -4.25 -1.40
N ALA A 159 -9.73 -4.11 -2.34
CA ALA A 159 -10.68 -3.00 -2.34
C ALA A 159 -11.61 -3.05 -1.11
N ASP A 160 -12.10 -4.23 -0.73
CA ASP A 160 -12.99 -4.40 0.42
C ASP A 160 -12.25 -4.14 1.75
N ILE A 161 -11.00 -4.57 1.87
CA ILE A 161 -10.14 -4.22 3.01
C ILE A 161 -9.97 -2.70 3.08
N ALA A 162 -9.62 -2.05 1.96
CA ALA A 162 -9.46 -0.60 1.91
C ALA A 162 -10.72 0.13 2.36
N TRP A 163 -11.89 -0.28 1.86
CA TRP A 163 -13.15 0.34 2.21
C TRP A 163 -13.52 0.14 3.68
N ARG A 164 -13.26 -1.04 4.23
CA ARG A 164 -13.46 -1.32 5.66
C ARG A 164 -12.57 -0.44 6.54
N ILE A 165 -11.31 -0.23 6.16
CA ILE A 165 -10.37 0.63 6.89
C ILE A 165 -10.82 2.10 6.82
N ALA A 166 -11.27 2.57 5.65
CA ALA A 166 -11.76 3.92 5.45
C ALA A 166 -12.96 4.29 6.35
N ASN A 167 -13.71 3.30 6.81
CA ASN A 167 -14.91 3.46 7.65
C ASN A 167 -14.67 3.14 9.15
N ARG A 168 -13.43 2.97 9.57
CA ARG A 168 -13.06 2.86 11.00
C ARG A 168 -12.97 4.25 11.59
#